data_d23a7c1fdcc682f6a31e731c8e6224bc
#
_entry.id   d23a7c1fdcc682f6a31e731c8e6224bc
#
_cell.length_a   1.000
_cell.length_b   1.000
_cell.length_c   1.000
_cell.angle_alpha   90.00
_cell.angle_beta   90.00
_cell.angle_gamma   90.00
#
_symmetry.space_group_name_H-M   'P 1'
#
loop_
_entity.id
_entity.type
_entity.pdbx_description
1 polymer ?
#
loop_
_entity_poly.entity_id
_entity_poly.type
_entity_poly.pdbx_seq_one_letter_code
_entity_poly.pdbx_strand_id
1 'polypeptide(L)'
;GDMPVFGKCAVQCNTTCDGSLMGNGVISRALERNGIPVHQLATPLRHTEPGVQEYAAQEVKNAIAFIEEQTGEKFDWDYYFECASRINIGARECSEWLELTKTDYPQVIGNNILLYRETEYMAIAGKVPAFAQLDKKITRIATEAYKKRTMLAKEYRHRAVIWGVQSQFYTDFVAWLLNCWGILPMFDMLTMVSLDPISEDDKEQAYYDM
;
A
#
# COMPACT_ATOMS: atom_id res chain seq x y z
N GLY A 1 4.26 14.04 26.66
CA GLY A 1 3.03 14.74 26.39
C GLY A 1 1.94 13.75 26.06
N ASP A 2 0.79 13.88 26.68
CA ASP A 2 -0.34 12.98 26.45
C ASP A 2 -0.85 13.19 25.02
N MET A 3 -0.76 12.18 24.20
CA MET A 3 -1.44 12.21 22.92
C MET A 3 -2.94 12.09 23.17
N PRO A 4 -3.78 12.98 22.61
CA PRO A 4 -5.21 12.83 22.74
C PRO A 4 -5.63 11.56 21.98
N VAL A 5 -6.27 10.65 22.70
CA VAL A 5 -6.73 9.38 22.13
C VAL A 5 -8.20 9.54 21.76
N PHE A 6 -8.49 9.58 20.47
CA PHE A 6 -9.84 9.83 19.95
C PHE A 6 -10.54 8.57 19.43
N GLY A 7 -9.89 7.40 19.51
CA GLY A 7 -10.44 6.15 18.98
C GLY A 7 -11.33 5.42 19.97
N LYS A 8 -12.41 4.79 19.50
CA LYS A 8 -13.22 3.85 20.29
C LYS A 8 -12.49 2.52 20.51
N CYS A 9 -11.67 2.11 19.53
CA CYS A 9 -10.84 0.91 19.53
C CYS A 9 -9.63 1.10 18.65
N ALA A 10 -8.71 0.14 18.66
CA ALA A 10 -7.56 0.10 17.77
C ALA A 10 -7.37 -1.31 17.19
N VAL A 11 -6.99 -1.39 15.93
CA VAL A 11 -6.51 -2.61 15.28
C VAL A 11 -5.04 -2.42 14.96
N GLN A 12 -4.22 -3.39 15.31
CA GLN A 12 -2.79 -3.39 15.04
C GLN A 12 -2.41 -4.63 14.26
N CYS A 13 -1.63 -4.47 13.21
CA CYS A 13 -1.13 -5.57 12.43
C CYS A 13 0.28 -5.96 12.89
N ASN A 14 0.48 -7.25 13.12
CA ASN A 14 1.79 -7.83 13.45
C ASN A 14 2.58 -8.15 12.18
N THR A 15 2.65 -7.20 11.25
CA THR A 15 3.43 -7.43 10.03
C THR A 15 4.93 -7.43 10.32
N THR A 16 5.60 -8.21 9.56
CA THR A 16 7.01 -8.52 9.22
C THR A 16 8.17 -7.72 9.83
N CYS A 17 7.94 -6.68 10.63
CA CYS A 17 8.99 -5.86 11.21
C CYS A 17 9.12 -6.11 12.72
N ASP A 18 10.24 -6.67 13.16
CA ASP A 18 10.52 -6.93 14.59
C ASP A 18 10.38 -5.67 15.45
N GLY A 19 10.75 -4.52 14.90
CA GLY A 19 10.59 -3.23 15.58
C GLY A 19 9.12 -2.86 15.80
N SER A 20 8.24 -3.12 14.84
CA SER A 20 6.81 -2.88 15.00
C SER A 20 6.16 -3.85 15.97
N LEU A 21 6.57 -5.11 16.03
CA LEU A 21 6.06 -6.08 17.02
C LEU A 21 6.29 -5.59 18.45
N MET A 22 7.50 -5.12 18.76
CA MET A 22 7.81 -4.57 20.09
C MET A 22 7.06 -3.25 20.34
N GLY A 23 7.04 -2.35 19.36
CA GLY A 23 6.35 -1.07 19.44
C GLY A 23 4.84 -1.26 19.63
N ASN A 24 4.23 -2.15 18.89
CA ASN A 24 2.81 -2.48 18.99
C ASN A 24 2.44 -2.99 20.39
N GLY A 25 3.27 -3.84 20.99
CA GLY A 25 3.04 -4.32 22.34
C GLY A 25 3.05 -3.20 23.40
N VAL A 26 3.91 -2.19 23.24
CA VAL A 26 3.95 -1.03 24.12
C VAL A 26 2.73 -0.13 23.90
N ILE A 27 2.40 0.14 22.64
CA ILE A 27 1.25 0.97 22.26
C ILE A 27 -0.06 0.32 22.71
N SER A 28 -0.25 -0.98 22.50
CA SER A 28 -1.44 -1.71 22.95
C SER A 28 -1.67 -1.55 24.44
N ARG A 29 -0.63 -1.79 25.25
CA ARG A 29 -0.73 -1.63 26.70
C ARG A 29 -1.05 -0.19 27.13
N ALA A 30 -0.55 0.80 26.41
CA ALA A 30 -0.85 2.19 26.68
C ALA A 30 -2.32 2.51 26.33
N LEU A 31 -2.83 2.01 25.22
CA LEU A 31 -4.22 2.17 24.80
C LEU A 31 -5.18 1.49 25.78
N GLU A 32 -4.92 0.23 26.13
CA GLU A 32 -5.73 -0.55 27.07
C GLU A 32 -5.81 0.09 28.46
N ARG A 33 -4.69 0.65 28.97
CA ARG A 33 -4.67 1.40 30.22
C ARG A 33 -5.53 2.66 30.19
N ASN A 34 -5.79 3.19 28.98
CA ASN A 34 -6.68 4.32 28.76
C ASN A 34 -8.12 3.90 28.37
N GLY A 35 -8.45 2.62 28.54
CA GLY A 35 -9.79 2.10 28.26
C GLY A 35 -10.10 1.91 26.80
N ILE A 36 -9.08 1.86 25.91
CA ILE A 36 -9.23 1.64 24.48
C ILE A 36 -8.91 0.19 24.18
N PRO A 37 -9.88 -0.63 23.80
CA PRO A 37 -9.66 -2.02 23.42
C PRO A 37 -8.82 -2.12 22.15
N VAL A 38 -7.93 -3.13 22.11
CA VAL A 38 -7.03 -3.35 20.99
C VAL A 38 -7.20 -4.76 20.44
N HIS A 39 -7.38 -4.88 19.14
CA HIS A 39 -7.30 -6.14 18.42
C HIS A 39 -5.94 -6.26 17.72
N GLN A 40 -5.26 -7.40 17.95
CA GLN A 40 -4.00 -7.72 17.27
C GLN A 40 -4.31 -8.60 16.07
N LEU A 41 -4.20 -8.06 14.86
CA LEU A 41 -4.30 -8.84 13.63
C LEU A 41 -3.00 -9.61 13.41
N ALA A 42 -3.04 -10.92 13.57
CA ALA A 42 -1.88 -11.77 13.38
C ALA A 42 -1.72 -12.13 11.90
N THR A 43 -0.69 -11.60 11.27
CA THR A 43 -0.34 -11.93 9.88
C THR A 43 0.70 -13.03 9.86
N PRO A 44 0.43 -14.20 9.25
CA PRO A 44 1.38 -15.31 9.17
C PRO A 44 2.59 -14.94 8.30
N LEU A 45 3.79 -15.28 8.75
CA LEU A 45 5.03 -15.04 7.99
C LEU A 45 5.23 -16.07 6.86
N ARG A 46 4.69 -17.28 7.00
CA ARG A 46 4.88 -18.39 6.07
C ARG A 46 3.61 -18.65 5.27
N HIS A 47 3.36 -17.80 4.29
CA HIS A 47 2.14 -17.78 3.49
C HIS A 47 1.92 -19.01 2.59
N THR A 48 2.93 -19.85 2.41
CA THR A 48 2.86 -21.07 1.56
C THR A 48 2.50 -22.34 2.31
N GLU A 49 2.39 -22.29 3.65
CA GLU A 49 2.03 -23.48 4.43
C GLU A 49 0.51 -23.75 4.35
N PRO A 50 0.08 -25.02 4.38
CA PRO A 50 -1.33 -25.38 4.35
C PRO A 50 -2.11 -24.72 5.51
N GLY A 51 -3.30 -24.19 5.25
CA GLY A 51 -4.18 -23.57 6.24
C GLY A 51 -3.82 -22.14 6.63
N VAL A 52 -2.75 -21.58 6.08
CA VAL A 52 -2.30 -20.23 6.43
C VAL A 52 -3.23 -19.17 5.84
N GLN A 53 -3.72 -19.37 4.64
CA GLN A 53 -4.65 -18.44 4.01
C GLN A 53 -5.99 -18.41 4.74
N GLU A 54 -6.51 -19.59 5.11
CA GLU A 54 -7.73 -19.70 5.91
C GLU A 54 -7.57 -19.04 7.28
N TYR A 55 -6.41 -19.20 7.90
CA TYR A 55 -6.09 -18.53 9.16
C TYR A 55 -6.09 -17.01 8.98
N ALA A 56 -5.43 -16.49 7.95
CA ALA A 56 -5.38 -15.05 7.67
C ALA A 56 -6.78 -14.48 7.40
N ALA A 57 -7.59 -15.16 6.57
CA ALA A 57 -8.97 -14.76 6.31
C ALA A 57 -9.83 -14.77 7.60
N GLN A 58 -9.61 -15.73 8.49
CA GLN A 58 -10.30 -15.76 9.78
C GLN A 58 -9.89 -14.60 10.69
N GLU A 59 -8.61 -14.21 10.68
CA GLU A 59 -8.14 -13.03 11.44
C GLU A 59 -8.76 -11.73 10.91
N VAL A 60 -8.95 -11.59 9.61
CA VAL A 60 -9.68 -10.46 9.04
C VAL A 60 -11.14 -10.46 9.48
N LYS A 61 -11.83 -11.62 9.46
CA LYS A 61 -13.19 -11.76 9.99
C LYS A 61 -13.27 -11.34 11.46
N ASN A 62 -12.31 -11.78 12.27
CA ASN A 62 -12.23 -11.42 13.68
C ASN A 62 -12.02 -9.92 13.89
N ALA A 63 -11.16 -9.29 13.09
CA ALA A 63 -10.90 -7.85 13.16
C ALA A 63 -12.16 -7.03 12.79
N ILE A 64 -12.86 -7.42 11.74
CA ILE A 64 -14.13 -6.78 11.36
C ILE A 64 -15.15 -6.93 12.46
N ALA A 65 -15.38 -8.14 13.00
CA ALA A 65 -16.30 -8.39 14.08
C ALA A 65 -15.97 -7.57 15.34
N PHE A 66 -14.66 -7.46 15.68
CA PHE A 66 -14.20 -6.62 16.78
C PHE A 66 -14.55 -5.14 16.55
N ILE A 67 -14.29 -4.61 15.35
CA ILE A 67 -14.63 -3.20 15.04
C ILE A 67 -16.14 -2.98 15.13
N GLU A 68 -16.95 -3.88 14.57
CA GLU A 68 -18.42 -3.81 14.66
C GLU A 68 -18.90 -3.78 16.12
N GLU A 69 -18.34 -4.64 16.97
CA GLU A 69 -18.68 -4.71 18.39
C GLU A 69 -18.34 -3.41 19.13
N GLN A 70 -17.14 -2.87 18.88
CA GLN A 70 -16.67 -1.68 19.59
C GLN A 70 -17.29 -0.38 19.10
N THR A 71 -17.68 -0.32 17.83
CA THR A 71 -18.26 0.89 17.23
C THR A 71 -19.78 0.91 17.27
N GLY A 72 -20.41 -0.28 17.22
CA GLY A 72 -21.86 -0.45 17.00
C GLY A 72 -22.28 -0.31 15.54
N GLU A 73 -21.33 -0.11 14.63
CA GLU A 73 -21.56 0.05 13.20
C GLU A 73 -21.31 -1.27 12.47
N LYS A 74 -22.09 -1.56 11.43
CA LYS A 74 -21.86 -2.73 10.59
C LYS A 74 -20.90 -2.42 9.46
N PHE A 75 -20.08 -3.43 9.09
CA PHE A 75 -19.18 -3.31 7.97
C PHE A 75 -19.97 -3.11 6.67
N ASP A 76 -19.66 -2.05 5.94
CA ASP A 76 -20.34 -1.67 4.70
C ASP A 76 -19.71 -2.40 3.52
N TRP A 77 -20.28 -3.55 3.16
CA TRP A 77 -19.79 -4.37 2.06
C TRP A 77 -19.98 -3.71 0.70
N ASP A 78 -21.05 -2.96 0.50
CA ASP A 78 -21.29 -2.28 -0.77
C ASP A 78 -20.23 -1.21 -1.00
N TYR A 79 -19.90 -0.45 0.05
CA TYR A 79 -18.82 0.53 0.00
C TYR A 79 -17.44 -0.12 -0.15
N TYR A 80 -17.20 -1.27 0.50
CA TYR A 80 -15.96 -2.02 0.31
C TYR A 80 -15.78 -2.44 -1.15
N PHE A 81 -16.79 -3.03 -1.78
CA PHE A 81 -16.71 -3.45 -3.18
C PHE A 81 -16.55 -2.28 -4.15
N GLU A 82 -17.15 -1.13 -3.84
CA GLU A 82 -16.92 0.10 -4.58
C GLU A 82 -15.43 0.55 -4.48
N CYS A 83 -14.83 0.44 -3.30
CA CYS A 83 -13.40 0.71 -3.11
C CYS A 83 -12.53 -0.34 -3.82
N ALA A 84 -12.89 -1.62 -3.73
CA ALA A 84 -12.18 -2.71 -4.39
C ALA A 84 -12.12 -2.53 -5.91
N SER A 85 -13.23 -2.14 -6.53
CA SER A 85 -13.28 -1.83 -7.96
C SER A 85 -12.31 -0.71 -8.36
N ARG A 86 -12.18 0.33 -7.53
CA ARG A 86 -11.21 1.41 -7.75
C ARG A 86 -9.77 0.95 -7.56
N ILE A 87 -9.50 0.10 -6.54
CA ILE A 87 -8.19 -0.52 -6.33
C ILE A 87 -7.79 -1.34 -7.54
N ASN A 88 -8.70 -2.15 -8.09
CA ASN A 88 -8.46 -2.94 -9.28
C ASN A 88 -8.13 -2.08 -10.52
N ILE A 89 -8.73 -0.90 -10.64
CA ILE A 89 -8.34 0.06 -11.68
C ILE A 89 -6.89 0.51 -11.44
N GLY A 90 -6.55 0.93 -10.25
CA GLY A 90 -5.19 1.36 -9.90
C GLY A 90 -4.16 0.26 -10.10
N ALA A 91 -4.44 -0.97 -9.70
CA ALA A 91 -3.56 -2.13 -9.90
C ALA A 91 -3.26 -2.37 -11.38
N ARG A 92 -4.28 -2.30 -12.24
CA ARG A 92 -4.14 -2.43 -13.70
C ARG A 92 -3.24 -1.33 -14.29
N GLU A 93 -3.53 -0.09 -13.95
CA GLU A 93 -2.74 1.05 -14.42
C GLU A 93 -1.29 0.98 -13.91
N CYS A 94 -1.10 0.54 -12.66
CA CYS A 94 0.21 0.34 -12.09
C CYS A 94 1.00 -0.78 -12.79
N SER A 95 0.35 -1.84 -13.24
CA SER A 95 0.98 -2.88 -14.06
C SER A 95 1.54 -2.31 -15.36
N GLU A 96 0.76 -1.44 -16.03
CA GLU A 96 1.23 -0.72 -17.23
C GLU A 96 2.44 0.19 -16.91
N TRP A 97 2.45 0.85 -15.76
CA TRP A 97 3.58 1.69 -15.37
C TRP A 97 4.86 0.88 -15.17
N LEU A 98 4.75 -0.31 -14.57
CA LEU A 98 5.89 -1.20 -14.39
C LEU A 98 6.46 -1.65 -15.74
N GLU A 99 5.60 -1.94 -16.72
CA GLU A 99 6.07 -2.28 -18.07
C GLU A 99 6.76 -1.09 -18.74
N LEU A 100 6.20 0.11 -18.65
CA LEU A 100 6.81 1.33 -19.19
C LEU A 100 8.14 1.69 -18.51
N THR A 101 8.29 1.33 -17.23
CA THR A 101 9.52 1.54 -16.47
C THR A 101 10.66 0.64 -16.95
N LYS A 102 10.37 -0.57 -17.44
CA LYS A 102 11.36 -1.55 -17.94
C LYS A 102 11.97 -1.18 -19.30
N THR A 103 11.39 -0.22 -20.01
CA THR A 103 11.77 0.14 -21.38
C THR A 103 13.09 0.92 -21.46
N ASP A 104 13.58 1.18 -22.68
CA ASP A 104 14.75 2.04 -22.91
C ASP A 104 14.45 3.51 -22.58
N TYR A 105 13.19 3.89 -22.54
CA TYR A 105 12.71 5.21 -22.14
C TYR A 105 11.84 5.09 -20.89
N PRO A 106 12.41 4.83 -19.71
CA PRO A 106 11.67 4.57 -18.50
C PRO A 106 10.70 5.71 -18.15
N GLN A 107 9.47 5.33 -17.86
CA GLN A 107 8.41 6.25 -17.46
C GLN A 107 7.98 5.96 -16.02
N VAL A 108 7.22 6.88 -15.42
CA VAL A 108 6.62 6.71 -14.09
C VAL A 108 7.67 6.40 -13.01
N ILE A 109 8.70 7.22 -13.00
CA ILE A 109 9.84 7.12 -12.09
C ILE A 109 9.97 8.40 -11.27
N GLY A 110 10.69 8.32 -10.16
CA GLY A 110 11.01 9.45 -9.31
C GLY A 110 10.23 9.51 -8.02
N ASN A 111 10.69 10.33 -7.10
CA ASN A 111 10.20 10.38 -5.73
C ASN A 111 8.70 10.65 -5.63
N ASN A 112 8.19 11.58 -6.40
CA ASN A 112 6.78 11.96 -6.32
C ASN A 112 5.83 10.83 -6.73
N ILE A 113 6.22 10.01 -7.69
CA ILE A 113 5.39 8.88 -8.11
C ILE A 113 5.45 7.72 -7.12
N LEU A 114 6.61 7.52 -6.49
CA LEU A 114 6.75 6.52 -5.42
C LEU A 114 5.87 6.91 -4.22
N LEU A 115 5.92 8.16 -3.77
CA LEU A 115 5.05 8.69 -2.71
C LEU A 115 3.56 8.67 -3.08
N TYR A 116 3.25 8.97 -4.34
CA TYR A 116 1.88 8.89 -4.85
C TYR A 116 1.33 7.47 -4.71
N ARG A 117 2.06 6.47 -5.18
CA ARG A 117 1.65 5.06 -5.10
C ARG A 117 1.51 4.58 -3.66
N GLU A 118 2.47 4.90 -2.81
CA GLU A 118 2.40 4.58 -1.38
C GLU A 118 1.16 5.22 -0.74
N THR A 119 0.89 6.48 -1.02
CA THR A 119 -0.30 7.18 -0.49
C THR A 119 -1.58 6.54 -0.99
N GLU A 120 -1.68 6.25 -2.28
CA GLU A 120 -2.87 5.67 -2.88
C GLU A 120 -3.20 4.30 -2.29
N TYR A 121 -2.22 3.39 -2.28
CA TYR A 121 -2.46 2.02 -1.84
C TYR A 121 -2.56 1.88 -0.31
N MET A 122 -1.71 2.56 0.45
CA MET A 122 -1.67 2.39 1.90
C MET A 122 -2.63 3.30 2.67
N ALA A 123 -2.82 4.54 2.21
CA ALA A 123 -3.61 5.52 2.95
C ALA A 123 -5.03 5.70 2.40
N ILE A 124 -5.18 5.65 1.10
CA ILE A 124 -6.47 5.94 0.43
C ILE A 124 -7.27 4.67 0.18
N ALA A 125 -6.63 3.58 -0.26
CA ALA A 125 -7.26 2.27 -0.45
C ALA A 125 -8.62 2.33 -1.18
N GLY A 126 -8.67 3.02 -2.33
CA GLY A 126 -9.88 3.14 -3.15
C GLY A 126 -10.97 4.10 -2.62
N LYS A 127 -10.80 4.71 -1.45
CA LYS A 127 -11.81 5.60 -0.86
C LYS A 127 -12.06 6.88 -1.65
N VAL A 128 -11.08 7.36 -2.42
CA VAL A 128 -11.16 8.61 -3.19
C VAL A 128 -11.26 8.31 -4.69
N PRO A 129 -12.44 8.50 -5.33
CA PRO A 129 -12.66 8.15 -6.74
C PRO A 129 -11.72 8.87 -7.72
N ALA A 130 -11.21 10.04 -7.33
CA ALA A 130 -10.33 10.83 -8.19
C ALA A 130 -9.00 10.12 -8.50
N PHE A 131 -8.51 9.23 -7.62
CA PHE A 131 -7.27 8.49 -7.85
C PHE A 131 -7.37 7.57 -9.06
N ALA A 132 -8.44 6.80 -9.20
CA ALA A 132 -8.64 5.92 -10.36
C ALA A 132 -8.66 6.70 -11.71
N GLN A 133 -9.12 7.96 -11.70
CA GLN A 133 -9.07 8.81 -12.88
C GLN A 133 -7.66 9.36 -13.11
N LEU A 134 -6.95 9.69 -12.03
CA LEU A 134 -5.58 10.16 -12.09
C LEU A 134 -4.64 9.08 -12.60
N ASP A 135 -4.81 7.83 -12.17
CA ASP A 135 -4.04 6.68 -12.65
C ASP A 135 -4.15 6.53 -14.15
N LYS A 136 -5.36 6.49 -14.69
CA LYS A 136 -5.60 6.44 -16.14
C LYS A 136 -4.95 7.62 -16.87
N LYS A 137 -4.96 8.80 -16.27
CA LYS A 137 -4.32 9.99 -16.83
C LYS A 137 -2.79 9.86 -16.84
N ILE A 138 -2.20 9.34 -15.77
CA ILE A 138 -0.77 9.08 -15.66
C ILE A 138 -0.34 8.07 -16.73
N THR A 139 -1.04 6.94 -16.85
CA THR A 139 -0.79 5.91 -17.88
C THR A 139 -0.82 6.51 -19.28
N ARG A 140 -1.82 7.32 -19.57
CA ARG A 140 -1.94 7.98 -20.90
C ARG A 140 -0.75 8.89 -21.16
N ILE A 141 -0.38 9.76 -20.21
CA ILE A 141 0.76 10.67 -20.35
C ILE A 141 2.07 9.90 -20.52
N ALA A 142 2.28 8.85 -19.70
CA ALA A 142 3.47 8.02 -19.74
C ALA A 142 3.59 7.27 -21.09
N THR A 143 2.48 6.71 -21.59
CA THR A 143 2.44 6.04 -22.88
C THR A 143 2.74 6.99 -24.04
N GLU A 144 2.21 8.21 -24.01
CA GLU A 144 2.50 9.25 -25.01
C GLU A 144 3.98 9.68 -24.98
N ALA A 145 4.54 9.85 -23.78
CA ALA A 145 5.96 10.18 -23.60
C ALA A 145 6.88 9.05 -24.12
N TYR A 146 6.55 7.81 -23.80
CA TYR A 146 7.27 6.65 -24.31
C TYR A 146 7.26 6.59 -25.86
N LYS A 147 6.10 6.78 -26.49
CA LYS A 147 5.97 6.82 -27.96
C LYS A 147 6.82 7.93 -28.59
N LYS A 148 6.97 9.03 -27.90
CA LYS A 148 7.83 10.16 -28.32
C LYS A 148 9.31 9.95 -27.96
N ARG A 149 9.66 8.81 -27.35
CA ARG A 149 11.03 8.51 -26.85
C ARG A 149 11.56 9.58 -25.91
N THR A 150 10.69 10.14 -25.08
CA THR A 150 11.06 11.11 -24.04
C THR A 150 11.05 10.45 -22.68
N MET A 151 11.90 10.92 -21.77
CA MET A 151 11.96 10.47 -20.38
C MET A 151 12.26 11.64 -19.46
N LEU A 152 11.89 11.53 -18.17
CA LEU A 152 12.15 12.55 -17.17
C LEU A 152 13.65 12.73 -16.87
N ALA A 153 14.39 11.63 -16.85
CA ALA A 153 15.83 11.64 -16.66
C ALA A 153 16.54 11.83 -18.00
N LYS A 154 17.36 12.87 -18.15
CA LYS A 154 18.12 13.11 -19.38
C LYS A 154 19.19 12.05 -19.59
N GLU A 155 19.88 11.63 -18.52
CA GLU A 155 20.92 10.62 -18.55
C GLU A 155 20.90 9.81 -17.25
N TYR A 156 21.06 8.52 -17.36
CA TYR A 156 21.28 7.64 -16.23
C TYR A 156 22.35 6.58 -16.60
N ARG A 157 23.10 6.13 -15.62
CA ARG A 157 24.16 5.12 -15.78
C ARG A 157 23.68 3.74 -15.35
N HIS A 158 22.88 3.71 -14.28
CA HIS A 158 22.41 2.47 -13.66
C HIS A 158 20.92 2.57 -13.34
N ARG A 159 20.26 1.43 -13.45
CA ARG A 159 18.90 1.23 -12.93
C ARG A 159 19.01 0.50 -11.60
N ALA A 160 18.24 0.90 -10.61
CA ALA A 160 18.28 0.30 -9.29
C ALA A 160 16.87 0.05 -8.75
N VAL A 161 16.74 -0.99 -7.95
CA VAL A 161 15.60 -1.24 -7.07
C VAL A 161 16.02 -0.87 -5.67
N ILE A 162 15.21 -0.11 -4.96
CA ILE A 162 15.44 0.19 -3.55
C ILE A 162 14.81 -0.94 -2.75
N TRP A 163 15.65 -1.83 -2.21
CA TRP A 163 15.18 -2.92 -1.36
C TRP A 163 15.11 -2.45 0.09
N GLY A 164 13.94 -2.00 0.48
CA GLY A 164 13.65 -1.44 1.78
C GLY A 164 12.67 -0.29 1.67
N VAL A 165 12.30 0.26 2.82
CA VAL A 165 11.53 1.49 2.87
C VAL A 165 12.46 2.64 2.54
N GLN A 166 12.11 3.45 1.55
CA GLN A 166 12.90 4.64 1.25
C GLN A 166 12.92 5.59 2.47
N SER A 167 14.00 6.35 2.58
CA SER A 167 14.19 7.31 3.67
C SER A 167 13.19 8.46 3.56
N GLN A 168 12.01 8.31 4.13
CA GLN A 168 10.95 9.33 4.09
C GLN A 168 11.35 10.64 4.78
N PHE A 169 12.33 10.59 5.68
CA PHE A 169 12.93 11.77 6.32
C PHE A 169 13.92 12.50 5.40
N TYR A 170 14.25 11.96 4.24
CA TYR A 170 15.14 12.55 3.24
C TYR A 170 14.45 12.54 1.88
N THR A 171 13.57 13.49 1.67
CA THR A 171 12.70 13.58 0.47
C THR A 171 13.47 13.72 -0.85
N ASP A 172 14.71 14.20 -0.79
CA ASP A 172 15.55 14.38 -1.98
C ASP A 172 16.42 13.16 -2.32
N PHE A 173 16.29 12.05 -1.57
CA PHE A 173 17.14 10.87 -1.76
C PHE A 173 17.12 10.34 -3.19
N VAL A 174 15.93 10.17 -3.77
CA VAL A 174 15.76 9.70 -5.15
C VAL A 174 16.34 10.69 -6.17
N ALA A 175 16.11 11.98 -5.95
CA ALA A 175 16.67 13.04 -6.78
C ALA A 175 18.20 13.10 -6.67
N TRP A 176 18.74 12.91 -5.48
CA TRP A 176 20.18 12.85 -5.24
C TRP A 176 20.83 11.66 -5.93
N LEU A 177 20.25 10.46 -5.84
CA LEU A 177 20.74 9.27 -6.54
C LEU A 177 20.80 9.51 -8.04
N LEU A 178 19.76 10.08 -8.64
CA LEU A 178 19.72 10.34 -10.06
C LEU A 178 20.68 11.46 -10.49
N ASN A 179 20.61 12.62 -9.83
CA ASN A 179 21.31 13.82 -10.26
C ASN A 179 22.82 13.77 -9.95
N CYS A 180 23.23 13.15 -8.84
CA CYS A 180 24.62 13.11 -8.43
C CYS A 180 25.36 11.84 -8.92
N TRP A 181 24.63 10.72 -9.04
CA TRP A 181 25.23 9.43 -9.33
C TRP A 181 24.76 8.80 -10.64
N GLY A 182 23.73 9.36 -11.26
CA GLY A 182 23.11 8.78 -12.46
C GLY A 182 22.44 7.43 -12.18
N ILE A 183 22.03 7.20 -10.94
CA ILE A 183 21.28 6.00 -10.53
C ILE A 183 19.80 6.32 -10.64
N LEU A 184 19.10 5.59 -11.50
CA LEU A 184 17.66 5.70 -11.69
C LEU A 184 16.95 4.70 -10.80
N PRO A 185 16.32 5.14 -9.70
CA PRO A 185 15.45 4.29 -8.91
C PRO A 185 14.17 3.97 -9.69
N MET A 186 13.95 2.68 -9.93
CA MET A 186 12.81 2.20 -10.70
C MET A 186 11.57 2.05 -9.84
N PHE A 187 11.74 1.45 -8.67
CA PHE A 187 10.73 1.25 -7.65
C PHE A 187 11.39 0.87 -6.31
N ASP A 188 10.62 0.93 -5.25
CA ASP A 188 11.02 0.49 -3.92
C ASP A 188 10.11 -0.64 -3.40
N MET A 189 10.41 -1.13 -2.20
CA MET A 189 9.65 -2.24 -1.60
C MET A 189 8.18 -1.86 -1.34
N LEU A 190 7.88 -0.63 -0.95
CA LEU A 190 6.51 -0.19 -0.63
C LEU A 190 5.64 -0.01 -1.88
N THR A 191 6.28 0.24 -3.03
CA THR A 191 5.57 0.35 -4.30
C THR A 191 5.40 -0.99 -5.03
N MET A 192 5.98 -2.07 -4.48
CA MET A 192 5.82 -3.44 -4.95
C MET A 192 4.60 -4.10 -4.29
N VAL A 193 3.45 -3.48 -4.43
CA VAL A 193 2.19 -4.05 -3.95
C VAL A 193 1.70 -5.15 -4.89
N SER A 194 0.88 -6.06 -4.38
CA SER A 194 0.21 -7.04 -5.22
C SER A 194 -0.61 -6.32 -6.30
N LEU A 195 -0.50 -6.79 -7.53
CA LEU A 195 -1.26 -6.31 -8.67
C LEU A 195 -2.37 -7.30 -9.06
N ASP A 196 -2.54 -8.35 -8.26
CA ASP A 196 -3.62 -9.30 -8.45
C ASP A 196 -4.96 -8.62 -8.15
N PRO A 197 -5.96 -8.86 -8.99
CA PRO A 197 -7.27 -8.28 -8.76
C PRO A 197 -7.91 -8.88 -7.49
N ILE A 198 -8.52 -8.02 -6.70
CA ILE A 198 -9.31 -8.40 -5.54
C ILE A 198 -10.79 -8.53 -5.92
N SER A 199 -11.57 -9.30 -5.14
CA SER A 199 -12.99 -9.52 -5.41
C SER A 199 -13.80 -8.22 -5.30
N GLU A 200 -14.75 -8.04 -6.22
CA GLU A 200 -15.65 -6.88 -6.27
C GLU A 200 -17.09 -7.22 -5.87
N ASP A 201 -17.39 -8.49 -5.57
CA ASP A 201 -18.75 -8.96 -5.29
C ASP A 201 -18.85 -10.19 -4.38
N ASP A 202 -17.77 -10.93 -4.17
CA ASP A 202 -17.73 -12.12 -3.32
C ASP A 202 -17.15 -11.82 -1.94
N LYS A 203 -18.00 -11.83 -0.91
CA LYS A 203 -17.60 -11.56 0.48
C LYS A 203 -16.65 -12.60 1.05
N GLU A 204 -16.81 -13.87 0.69
CA GLU A 204 -15.91 -14.91 1.21
C GLU A 204 -14.53 -14.75 0.60
N GLN A 205 -14.44 -14.50 -0.71
CA GLN A 205 -13.18 -14.22 -1.37
C GLN A 205 -12.53 -12.93 -0.83
N ALA A 206 -13.31 -11.90 -0.55
CA ALA A 206 -12.80 -10.62 -0.03
C ALA A 206 -12.01 -10.77 1.27
N TYR A 207 -12.35 -11.75 2.13
CA TYR A 207 -11.57 -12.02 3.35
C TYR A 207 -10.18 -12.59 3.07
N TYR A 208 -9.99 -13.26 1.92
CA TYR A 208 -8.70 -13.76 1.48
C TYR A 208 -7.89 -12.66 0.77
N ASP A 209 -8.55 -11.68 0.20
CA ASP A 209 -7.92 -10.59 -0.55
C ASP A 209 -7.46 -9.43 0.35
N MET A 210 -8.05 -9.30 1.56
CA MET A 210 -7.69 -8.29 2.57
C MET A 210 -6.40 -8.67 3.33
#